data_7a23232c233a3415ef6c629a3d61c850
#
_entry.id   7a23232c233a3415ef6c629a3d61c850
#
_cell.length_a   1.000
_cell.length_b   1.000
_cell.length_c   1.000
_cell.angle_alpha   90.00
_cell.angle_beta   90.00
_cell.angle_gamma   90.00
#
_symmetry.space_group_name_H-M   'P 1'
#
loop_
_entity.id
_entity.type
_entity.pdbx_description
1 polymer ?
#
loop_
_entity_poly.entity_id
_entity_poly.type
_entity_poly.pdbx_seq_one_letter_code
_entity_poly.pdbx_strand_id
1 'polypeptide(L)'
;MIGNDWDELLKIIWESPGFKKFYHVVEEEYKHHTVFPPKDHIFEALKLTSYKDTRVVIVGQDPYHGVGEAHGLSFSVQKGIPIPPSLQNIYKELQDDLGIPPAHTGDLTNWAREGVLMLNAVLTVIKDTPASHRKLGWERLTDYIIRLLNEKEEPVVFILWGNFAKEKAKYITNPKHLILTSPHPSPFAA
;
A
#
# COMPACT_ATOMS: atom_id res chain seq x y z
N MET A 1 8.65 -7.81 13.83
CA MET A 1 7.28 -7.30 13.56
C MET A 1 6.78 -7.76 12.18
N ILE A 2 7.61 -7.70 11.17
CA ILE A 2 7.27 -8.10 9.80
C ILE A 2 7.63 -9.56 9.51
N GLY A 3 8.81 -9.99 9.93
CA GLY A 3 9.30 -11.36 9.76
C GLY A 3 10.26 -11.55 8.57
N ASN A 4 10.79 -10.47 8.01
CA ASN A 4 11.77 -10.48 6.94
C ASN A 4 12.77 -9.31 7.09
N ASP A 5 13.52 -8.98 6.03
CA ASP A 5 14.56 -7.93 6.01
C ASP A 5 14.05 -6.52 6.32
N TRP A 6 12.76 -6.24 6.21
CA TRP A 6 12.17 -5.00 6.67
C TRP A 6 12.36 -4.77 8.18
N ASP A 7 12.41 -5.83 8.99
CA ASP A 7 12.56 -5.68 10.44
C ASP A 7 13.87 -5.00 10.82
N GLU A 8 14.98 -5.33 10.14
CA GLU A 8 16.26 -4.68 10.37
C GLU A 8 16.28 -3.23 9.85
N LEU A 9 15.76 -3.01 8.64
CA LEU A 9 15.72 -1.68 8.02
C LEU A 9 14.82 -0.69 8.77
N LEU A 10 13.74 -1.18 9.36
CA LEU A 10 12.78 -0.37 10.11
C LEU A 10 13.02 -0.38 11.62
N LYS A 11 14.09 -1.02 12.09
CA LYS A 11 14.40 -1.15 13.53
C LYS A 11 14.42 0.20 14.24
N ILE A 12 15.06 1.19 13.64
CA ILE A 12 15.14 2.56 14.21
C ILE A 12 13.74 3.18 14.40
N ILE A 13 12.78 2.83 13.53
CA ILE A 13 11.40 3.27 13.65
C ILE A 13 10.69 2.49 14.75
N TRP A 14 10.76 1.14 14.72
CA TRP A 14 10.09 0.28 15.69
C TRP A 14 10.49 0.57 17.14
N GLU A 15 11.78 0.88 17.36
CA GLU A 15 12.32 1.15 18.68
C GLU A 15 12.12 2.59 19.14
N SER A 16 11.78 3.51 18.23
CA SER A 16 11.62 4.92 18.56
C SER A 16 10.44 5.18 19.52
N PRO A 17 10.60 6.05 20.53
CA PRO A 17 9.52 6.44 21.42
C PRO A 17 8.33 7.06 20.66
N GLY A 18 8.60 7.78 19.58
CA GLY A 18 7.59 8.40 18.74
C GLY A 18 6.69 7.38 18.06
N PHE A 19 7.27 6.33 17.50
CA PHE A 19 6.50 5.25 16.87
C PHE A 19 5.70 4.45 17.91
N LYS A 20 6.29 4.13 19.04
CA LYS A 20 5.60 3.42 20.13
C LYS A 20 4.37 4.18 20.62
N LYS A 21 4.51 5.50 20.82
CA LYS A 21 3.38 6.38 21.19
C LYS A 21 2.32 6.41 20.09
N PHE A 22 2.72 6.58 18.85
CA PHE A 22 1.83 6.56 17.70
C PHE A 22 1.09 5.22 17.58
N TYR A 23 1.82 4.10 17.65
CA TYR A 23 1.22 2.78 17.52
C TYR A 23 0.23 2.45 18.64
N HIS A 24 0.49 2.95 19.85
CA HIS A 24 -0.48 2.88 20.94
C HIS A 24 -1.80 3.59 20.60
N VAL A 25 -1.74 4.75 19.95
CA VAL A 25 -2.97 5.42 19.46
C VAL A 25 -3.70 4.55 18.43
N VAL A 26 -2.97 3.90 17.50
CA VAL A 26 -3.57 2.95 16.56
C VAL A 26 -4.28 1.81 17.31
N GLU A 27 -3.66 1.26 18.34
CA GLU A 27 -4.26 0.20 19.15
C GLU A 27 -5.55 0.67 19.87
N GLU A 28 -5.60 1.91 20.35
CA GLU A 28 -6.82 2.49 20.93
C GLU A 28 -7.94 2.63 19.88
N GLU A 29 -7.59 3.00 18.62
CA GLU A 29 -8.58 3.03 17.55
C GLU A 29 -9.25 1.65 17.34
N TYR A 30 -8.49 0.56 17.38
CA TYR A 30 -9.03 -0.80 17.27
C TYR A 30 -9.88 -1.22 18.48
N LYS A 31 -9.69 -0.61 19.66
CA LYS A 31 -10.52 -0.89 20.84
C LYS A 31 -11.87 -0.16 20.81
N HIS A 32 -11.89 1.04 20.23
CA HIS A 32 -13.05 1.91 20.26
C HIS A 32 -13.86 1.94 18.97
N HIS A 33 -13.26 1.49 17.86
CA HIS A 33 -13.87 1.49 16.54
C HIS A 33 -13.69 0.15 15.83
N THR A 34 -14.54 -0.12 14.84
CA THR A 34 -14.27 -1.15 13.85
C THR A 34 -13.29 -0.57 12.83
N VAL A 35 -12.07 -1.08 12.81
CA VAL A 35 -10.97 -0.57 11.97
C VAL A 35 -10.55 -1.64 10.97
N PHE A 36 -10.22 -1.24 9.75
CA PHE A 36 -9.70 -2.10 8.70
C PHE A 36 -8.30 -1.67 8.25
N PRO A 37 -7.50 -2.62 7.75
CA PRO A 37 -7.69 -4.08 7.76
C PRO A 37 -7.66 -4.64 9.19
N PRO A 38 -7.92 -5.95 9.41
CA PRO A 38 -7.64 -6.60 10.70
C PRO A 38 -6.22 -6.31 11.16
N LYS A 39 -6.02 -6.19 12.47
CA LYS A 39 -4.75 -5.71 13.06
C LYS A 39 -3.52 -6.50 12.61
N ASP A 40 -3.65 -7.81 12.42
CA ASP A 40 -2.59 -8.70 11.94
C ASP A 40 -2.25 -8.52 10.45
N HIS A 41 -3.11 -7.83 9.69
CA HIS A 41 -2.92 -7.52 8.28
C HIS A 41 -2.42 -6.09 7.99
N ILE A 42 -2.22 -5.25 9.01
CA ILE A 42 -1.75 -3.84 8.81
C ILE A 42 -0.49 -3.78 7.94
N PHE A 43 0.45 -4.69 8.16
CA PHE A 43 1.75 -4.74 7.48
C PHE A 43 1.86 -5.83 6.42
N GLU A 44 0.73 -6.31 5.90
CA GLU A 44 0.72 -7.45 4.97
C GLU A 44 1.53 -7.18 3.70
N ALA A 45 1.50 -5.95 3.18
CA ALA A 45 2.32 -5.57 2.03
C ALA A 45 3.81 -5.82 2.27
N LEU A 46 4.32 -5.47 3.45
CA LEU A 46 5.73 -5.69 3.82
C LEU A 46 6.03 -7.16 4.11
N LYS A 47 5.08 -7.91 4.65
CA LYS A 47 5.25 -9.35 4.93
C LYS A 47 5.36 -10.15 3.65
N LEU A 48 4.51 -9.86 2.66
CA LEU A 48 4.46 -10.57 1.38
C LEU A 48 5.57 -10.16 0.42
N THR A 49 6.05 -8.91 0.50
CA THR A 49 7.08 -8.36 -0.39
C THR A 49 8.23 -7.83 0.46
N SER A 50 9.32 -8.60 0.54
CA SER A 50 10.53 -8.19 1.24
C SER A 50 11.18 -6.98 0.56
N TYR A 51 12.03 -6.24 1.29
CA TYR A 51 12.80 -5.15 0.70
C TYR A 51 13.65 -5.64 -0.48
N LYS A 52 14.35 -6.75 -0.28
CA LYS A 52 15.20 -7.38 -1.30
C LYS A 52 14.42 -7.72 -2.56
N ASP A 53 13.22 -8.27 -2.43
CA ASP A 53 12.42 -8.76 -3.56
C ASP A 53 11.55 -7.67 -4.21
N THR A 54 11.48 -6.48 -3.60
CA THR A 54 10.69 -5.36 -4.16
C THR A 54 11.29 -4.90 -5.49
N ARG A 55 10.50 -5.03 -6.56
CA ARG A 55 10.82 -4.60 -7.93
C ARG A 55 9.91 -3.48 -8.42
N VAL A 56 8.67 -3.49 -7.96
CA VAL A 56 7.64 -2.50 -8.30
C VAL A 56 6.98 -2.03 -7.02
N VAL A 57 6.68 -0.74 -6.93
CA VAL A 57 5.90 -0.15 -5.84
C VAL A 57 4.66 0.51 -6.41
N ILE A 58 3.50 0.13 -5.91
CA ILE A 58 2.23 0.81 -6.23
C ILE A 58 1.76 1.50 -4.96
N VAL A 59 1.65 2.83 -5.01
CA VAL A 59 1.23 3.62 -3.84
C VAL A 59 -0.26 3.88 -3.90
N GLY A 60 -1.00 3.30 -2.93
CA GLY A 60 -2.40 3.64 -2.67
C GLY A 60 -2.53 4.71 -1.59
N GLN A 61 -3.73 5.17 -1.33
CA GLN A 61 -4.02 6.21 -0.36
C GLN A 61 -4.30 5.62 1.02
N ASP A 62 -5.44 5.00 1.21
CA ASP A 62 -5.89 4.34 2.44
C ASP A 62 -6.66 3.06 2.11
N PRO A 63 -6.87 2.16 3.10
CA PRO A 63 -7.57 0.90 2.86
C PRO A 63 -9.04 1.12 2.47
N TYR A 64 -9.62 0.13 1.80
CA TYR A 64 -11.08 0.05 1.66
C TYR A 64 -11.74 -0.01 3.03
N HIS A 65 -12.86 0.71 3.20
CA HIS A 65 -13.54 0.87 4.50
C HIS A 65 -14.78 -0.02 4.68
N GLY A 66 -15.09 -0.86 3.69
CA GLY A 66 -16.17 -1.84 3.76
C GLY A 66 -15.77 -3.12 4.48
N VAL A 67 -16.75 -3.81 5.04
CA VAL A 67 -16.54 -5.07 5.76
C VAL A 67 -15.97 -6.13 4.83
N GLY A 68 -14.87 -6.78 5.25
CA GLY A 68 -14.26 -7.89 4.53
C GLY A 68 -13.44 -7.49 3.29
N GLU A 69 -13.34 -6.19 2.96
CA GLU A 69 -12.62 -5.73 1.78
C GLU A 69 -11.11 -5.70 1.97
N ALA A 70 -10.61 -4.82 2.86
CA ALA A 70 -9.19 -4.59 3.06
C ALA A 70 -8.47 -5.76 3.74
N HIS A 71 -7.29 -6.10 3.23
CA HIS A 71 -6.40 -7.10 3.82
C HIS A 71 -4.91 -6.68 3.80
N GLY A 72 -4.65 -5.39 3.74
CA GLY A 72 -3.30 -4.81 3.90
C GLY A 72 -2.52 -4.58 2.61
N LEU A 73 -3.12 -4.78 1.44
CA LEU A 73 -2.56 -4.48 0.13
C LEU A 73 -3.36 -3.38 -0.56
N SER A 74 -2.68 -2.37 -1.12
CA SER A 74 -3.34 -1.31 -1.89
C SER A 74 -4.08 -1.88 -3.10
N PHE A 75 -5.24 -1.33 -3.43
CA PHE A 75 -6.12 -1.73 -4.54
C PHE A 75 -6.70 -3.14 -4.45
N SER A 76 -6.27 -3.97 -3.51
CA SER A 76 -6.64 -5.37 -3.36
C SER A 76 -7.79 -5.55 -2.37
N VAL A 77 -8.66 -6.51 -2.65
CA VAL A 77 -9.70 -6.98 -1.74
C VAL A 77 -9.57 -8.47 -1.49
N GLN A 78 -10.15 -8.95 -0.39
CA GLN A 78 -10.15 -10.37 -0.08
C GLN A 78 -10.90 -11.20 -1.12
N LYS A 79 -10.55 -12.47 -1.23
CA LYS A 79 -11.28 -13.43 -2.08
C LYS A 79 -12.77 -13.45 -1.75
N GLY A 80 -13.60 -13.51 -2.78
CA GLY A 80 -15.06 -13.53 -2.63
C GLY A 80 -15.71 -12.14 -2.52
N ILE A 81 -14.92 -11.08 -2.39
CA ILE A 81 -15.41 -9.71 -2.45
C ILE A 81 -15.49 -9.25 -3.92
N PRO A 82 -16.55 -8.54 -4.31
CA PRO A 82 -16.66 -7.96 -5.65
C PRO A 82 -15.43 -7.08 -5.98
N ILE A 83 -14.94 -7.19 -7.22
CA ILE A 83 -13.76 -6.43 -7.67
C ILE A 83 -14.11 -4.94 -7.65
N PRO A 84 -13.35 -4.10 -6.90
CA PRO A 84 -13.62 -2.67 -6.81
C PRO A 84 -13.47 -1.96 -8.17
N PRO A 85 -14.18 -0.84 -8.39
CA PRO A 85 -14.17 -0.12 -9.67
C PRO A 85 -12.77 0.30 -10.14
N SER A 86 -11.89 0.74 -9.24
CA SER A 86 -10.51 1.09 -9.60
C SER A 86 -9.74 -0.12 -10.12
N LEU A 87 -9.90 -1.29 -9.48
CA LEU A 87 -9.24 -2.52 -9.90
C LEU A 87 -9.84 -3.07 -11.21
N GLN A 88 -11.13 -2.90 -11.44
CA GLN A 88 -11.76 -3.22 -12.72
C GLN A 88 -11.11 -2.42 -13.86
N ASN A 89 -10.85 -1.14 -13.64
CA ASN A 89 -10.17 -0.29 -14.62
C ASN A 89 -8.71 -0.71 -14.85
N ILE A 90 -8.00 -1.12 -13.79
CA ILE A 90 -6.64 -1.67 -13.92
C ILE A 90 -6.67 -2.95 -14.76
N TYR A 91 -7.60 -3.87 -14.51
CA TYR A 91 -7.73 -5.10 -15.29
C TYR A 91 -8.13 -4.84 -16.74
N LYS A 92 -9.01 -3.85 -16.96
CA LYS A 92 -9.37 -3.43 -18.31
C LYS A 92 -8.17 -2.92 -19.09
N GLU A 93 -7.33 -2.08 -18.47
CA GLU A 93 -6.13 -1.55 -19.09
C GLU A 93 -5.13 -2.66 -19.42
N LEU A 94 -4.94 -3.63 -18.52
CA LEU A 94 -4.09 -4.79 -18.77
C LEU A 94 -4.60 -5.64 -19.97
N GLN A 95 -5.91 -5.73 -20.13
CA GLN A 95 -6.52 -6.41 -21.28
C GLN A 95 -6.33 -5.62 -22.58
N ASP A 96 -6.59 -4.33 -22.54
CA ASP A 96 -6.54 -3.48 -23.72
C ASP A 96 -5.11 -3.29 -24.25
N ASP A 97 -4.12 -3.14 -23.34
CA ASP A 97 -2.72 -2.90 -23.69
C ASP A 97 -1.94 -4.21 -23.94
N LEU A 98 -2.13 -5.22 -23.09
CA LEU A 98 -1.29 -6.43 -23.10
C LEU A 98 -2.05 -7.70 -23.52
N GLY A 99 -3.34 -7.62 -23.75
CA GLY A 99 -4.18 -8.79 -24.07
C GLY A 99 -4.35 -9.76 -22.89
N ILE A 100 -4.04 -9.33 -21.66
CA ILE A 100 -4.18 -10.16 -20.45
C ILE A 100 -5.66 -10.18 -20.03
N PRO A 101 -6.31 -11.35 -20.03
CA PRO A 101 -7.71 -11.43 -19.63
C PRO A 101 -7.91 -10.99 -18.17
N PRO A 102 -9.01 -10.30 -17.84
CA PRO A 102 -9.31 -9.89 -16.48
C PRO A 102 -9.35 -11.10 -15.53
N ALA A 103 -8.74 -10.94 -14.35
CA ALA A 103 -8.84 -11.93 -13.29
C ALA A 103 -10.25 -11.98 -12.71
N HIS A 104 -10.64 -13.15 -12.20
CA HIS A 104 -11.96 -13.37 -11.56
C HIS A 104 -11.96 -13.01 -10.06
N THR A 105 -10.84 -12.53 -9.53
CA THR A 105 -10.67 -12.15 -8.12
C THR A 105 -10.04 -10.77 -8.02
N GLY A 106 -10.39 -10.03 -6.95
CA GLY A 106 -9.72 -8.78 -6.58
C GLY A 106 -8.56 -8.96 -5.61
N ASP A 107 -8.21 -10.20 -5.27
CA ASP A 107 -7.06 -10.51 -4.41
C ASP A 107 -5.76 -10.46 -5.20
N LEU A 108 -4.92 -9.49 -4.89
CA LEU A 108 -3.63 -9.24 -5.55
C LEU A 108 -2.42 -9.85 -4.79
N THR A 109 -2.66 -10.78 -3.88
CA THR A 109 -1.59 -11.45 -3.12
C THR A 109 -0.51 -12.04 -4.03
N ASN A 110 -0.88 -12.58 -5.19
CA ASN A 110 0.09 -13.12 -6.13
C ASN A 110 1.01 -12.02 -6.72
N TRP A 111 0.49 -10.82 -6.97
CA TRP A 111 1.33 -9.70 -7.38
C TRP A 111 2.35 -9.33 -6.32
N ALA A 112 1.92 -9.30 -5.04
CA ALA A 112 2.82 -9.02 -3.94
C ALA A 112 3.95 -10.06 -3.83
N ARG A 113 3.64 -11.34 -4.02
CA ARG A 113 4.63 -12.43 -4.03
C ARG A 113 5.62 -12.36 -5.20
N GLU A 114 5.23 -11.74 -6.30
CA GLU A 114 6.10 -11.50 -7.47
C GLU A 114 6.95 -10.22 -7.36
N GLY A 115 6.95 -9.56 -6.20
CA GLY A 115 7.78 -8.40 -5.94
C GLY A 115 7.11 -7.05 -6.18
N VAL A 116 5.77 -7.01 -6.22
CA VAL A 116 5.00 -5.77 -6.28
C VAL A 116 4.63 -5.36 -4.85
N LEU A 117 5.31 -4.36 -4.31
CA LEU A 117 4.96 -3.78 -3.01
C LEU A 117 3.72 -2.89 -3.16
N MET A 118 2.60 -3.38 -2.68
CA MET A 118 1.30 -2.71 -2.76
C MET A 118 1.02 -1.93 -1.47
N LEU A 119 1.63 -0.76 -1.36
CA LEU A 119 1.67 0.04 -0.14
C LEU A 119 0.62 1.14 -0.15
N ASN A 120 -0.25 1.18 0.85
CA ASN A 120 -1.03 2.37 1.15
C ASN A 120 -0.19 3.37 1.96
N ALA A 121 -0.38 4.66 1.72
CA ALA A 121 0.28 5.70 2.51
C ALA A 121 -0.29 5.77 3.94
N VAL A 122 -1.58 5.50 4.10
CA VAL A 122 -2.28 5.35 5.39
C VAL A 122 -2.70 3.89 5.52
N LEU A 123 -2.30 3.21 6.61
CA LEU A 123 -2.43 1.77 6.71
C LEU A 123 -3.71 1.27 7.39
N THR A 124 -4.50 2.19 7.96
CA THR A 124 -5.75 1.83 8.65
C THR A 124 -6.87 2.83 8.33
N VAL A 125 -8.11 2.39 8.52
CA VAL A 125 -9.31 3.22 8.30
C VAL A 125 -10.44 2.75 9.21
N ILE A 126 -11.27 3.65 9.71
CA ILE A 126 -12.50 3.30 10.44
C ILE A 126 -13.56 2.86 9.43
N LYS A 127 -14.31 1.80 9.79
CA LYS A 127 -15.43 1.29 9.01
C LYS A 127 -16.34 2.43 8.52
N ASP A 128 -16.71 2.38 7.25
CA ASP A 128 -17.62 3.32 6.59
C ASP A 128 -17.22 4.80 6.67
N THR A 129 -15.95 5.09 7.04
CA THR A 129 -15.45 6.45 7.24
C THR A 129 -14.14 6.65 6.46
N PRO A 130 -14.22 6.87 5.14
CA PRO A 130 -13.03 7.02 4.30
C PRO A 130 -12.14 8.17 4.78
N ALA A 131 -10.83 7.98 4.66
CA ALA A 131 -9.80 8.93 5.08
C ALA A 131 -9.78 9.28 6.59
N SER A 132 -10.48 8.53 7.44
CA SER A 132 -10.56 8.79 8.90
C SER A 132 -9.20 8.82 9.59
N HIS A 133 -8.23 8.02 9.16
CA HIS A 133 -6.90 7.96 9.78
C HIS A 133 -5.81 8.75 9.02
N ARG A 134 -6.20 9.59 8.07
CA ARG A 134 -5.26 10.36 7.24
C ARG A 134 -4.31 11.25 8.06
N LYS A 135 -4.77 11.76 9.21
CA LYS A 135 -3.98 12.63 10.10
C LYS A 135 -3.38 11.89 11.30
N LEU A 136 -3.54 10.57 11.37
CA LEU A 136 -3.09 9.80 12.54
C LEU A 136 -1.56 9.74 12.64
N GLY A 137 -0.85 9.70 11.51
CA GLY A 137 0.62 9.72 11.48
C GLY A 137 1.26 8.59 10.69
N TRP A 138 0.50 7.74 10.00
CA TRP A 138 1.02 6.63 9.18
C TRP A 138 2.03 7.06 8.13
N GLU A 139 1.87 8.24 7.54
CA GLU A 139 2.74 8.71 6.46
C GLU A 139 4.19 8.89 6.89
N ARG A 140 4.46 9.09 8.18
CA ARG A 140 5.85 9.12 8.69
C ARG A 140 6.57 7.80 8.45
N LEU A 141 5.88 6.69 8.63
CA LEU A 141 6.42 5.35 8.39
C LEU A 141 6.46 5.06 6.87
N THR A 142 5.38 5.28 6.16
CA THR A 142 5.26 4.89 4.75
C THR A 142 6.13 5.77 3.84
N ASP A 143 6.30 7.04 4.12
CA ASP A 143 7.27 7.90 3.45
C ASP A 143 8.72 7.45 3.73
N TYR A 144 9.01 6.99 4.94
CA TYR A 144 10.32 6.42 5.28
C TYR A 144 10.59 5.13 4.50
N ILE A 145 9.60 4.26 4.34
CA ILE A 145 9.69 3.06 3.50
C ILE A 145 10.02 3.43 2.05
N ILE A 146 9.36 4.43 1.48
CA ILE A 146 9.66 4.91 0.12
C ILE A 146 11.10 5.43 0.02
N ARG A 147 11.57 6.17 1.03
CA ARG A 147 12.96 6.65 1.08
C ARG A 147 13.98 5.51 1.15
N LEU A 148 13.71 4.46 1.94
CA LEU A 148 14.56 3.28 1.96
C LEU A 148 14.63 2.61 0.58
N LEU A 149 13.50 2.50 -0.11
CA LEU A 149 13.46 1.95 -1.47
C LEU A 149 14.21 2.83 -2.48
N ASN A 150 14.25 4.15 -2.28
CA ASN A 150 15.07 5.05 -3.10
C ASN A 150 16.58 4.75 -2.98
N GLU A 151 17.02 4.25 -1.84
CA GLU A 151 18.42 3.87 -1.59
C GLU A 151 18.78 2.47 -2.11
N LYS A 152 17.83 1.73 -2.67
CA LYS A 152 18.06 0.38 -3.15
C LYS A 152 19.04 0.36 -4.32
N GLU A 153 19.95 -0.62 -4.32
CA GLU A 153 20.95 -0.81 -5.39
C GLU A 153 20.30 -1.20 -6.71
N GLU A 154 19.36 -2.14 -6.68
CA GLU A 154 18.62 -2.60 -7.85
C GLU A 154 17.55 -1.59 -8.27
N PRO A 155 17.31 -1.43 -9.58
CA PRO A 155 16.24 -0.58 -10.07
C PRO A 155 14.86 -0.99 -9.55
N VAL A 156 14.06 -0.01 -9.16
CA VAL A 156 12.67 -0.18 -8.76
C VAL A 156 11.78 0.70 -9.64
N VAL A 157 10.61 0.19 -10.02
CA VAL A 157 9.59 0.94 -10.73
C VAL A 157 8.54 1.43 -9.71
N PHE A 158 8.36 2.74 -9.63
CA PHE A 158 7.33 3.34 -8.79
C PHE A 158 6.14 3.76 -9.67
N ILE A 159 4.98 3.18 -9.41
CA ILE A 159 3.73 3.50 -10.09
C ILE A 159 2.91 4.41 -9.18
N LEU A 160 2.75 5.66 -9.61
CA LEU A 160 2.11 6.72 -8.85
C LEU A 160 0.85 7.20 -9.58
N TRP A 161 -0.29 6.61 -9.24
CA TRP A 161 -1.58 6.92 -9.81
C TRP A 161 -2.33 8.00 -9.01
N GLY A 162 -2.67 9.09 -9.71
CA GLY A 162 -3.39 10.21 -9.14
C GLY A 162 -2.48 11.19 -8.38
N ASN A 163 -3.01 12.37 -8.08
CA ASN A 163 -2.23 13.47 -7.50
C ASN A 163 -1.65 13.12 -6.13
N PHE A 164 -2.39 12.41 -5.29
CA PHE A 164 -1.93 12.02 -3.96
C PHE A 164 -0.65 11.15 -4.04
N ALA A 165 -0.66 10.12 -4.88
CA ALA A 165 0.51 9.26 -5.05
C ALA A 165 1.67 10.00 -5.73
N LYS A 166 1.39 10.87 -6.70
CA LYS A 166 2.41 11.67 -7.40
C LYS A 166 3.23 12.57 -6.47
N GLU A 167 2.66 13.04 -5.36
CA GLU A 167 3.38 13.82 -4.36
C GLU A 167 4.54 13.04 -3.72
N LYS A 168 4.49 11.71 -3.73
CA LYS A 168 5.55 10.85 -3.21
C LYS A 168 6.80 10.82 -4.09
N ALA A 169 6.70 11.26 -5.36
CA ALA A 169 7.84 11.37 -6.27
C ALA A 169 9.00 12.21 -5.70
N LYS A 170 8.71 13.18 -4.84
CA LYS A 170 9.73 13.99 -4.14
C LYS A 170 10.73 13.17 -3.31
N TYR A 171 10.37 11.96 -2.93
CA TYR A 171 11.22 11.05 -2.15
C TYR A 171 12.04 10.11 -3.04
N ILE A 172 11.77 10.07 -4.35
CA ILE A 172 12.39 9.16 -5.32
C ILE A 172 13.34 9.99 -6.20
N THR A 173 14.55 10.17 -5.72
CA THR A 173 15.55 11.06 -6.34
C THR A 173 16.66 10.31 -7.07
N ASN A 174 16.82 9.01 -6.80
CA ASN A 174 17.86 8.21 -7.43
C ASN A 174 17.49 7.89 -8.88
N PRO A 175 18.33 8.31 -9.87
CA PRO A 175 18.02 8.19 -11.30
C PRO A 175 17.96 6.75 -11.82
N LYS A 176 18.42 5.76 -11.04
CA LYS A 176 18.30 4.34 -11.43
C LYS A 176 16.87 3.81 -11.35
N HIS A 177 15.99 4.47 -10.59
CA HIS A 177 14.58 4.09 -10.46
C HIS A 177 13.73 4.73 -11.54
N LEU A 178 12.65 4.05 -11.92
CA LEU A 178 11.68 4.56 -12.88
C LEU A 178 10.41 4.99 -12.15
N ILE A 179 9.95 6.21 -12.44
CA ILE A 179 8.67 6.72 -11.94
C ILE A 179 7.68 6.77 -13.10
N LEU A 180 6.59 6.03 -12.98
CA LEU A 180 5.46 6.06 -13.91
C LEU A 180 4.28 6.75 -13.25
N THR A 181 3.71 7.74 -13.92
CA THR A 181 2.56 8.50 -13.43
C THR A 181 1.39 8.46 -14.40
N SER A 182 0.19 8.38 -13.88
CA SER A 182 -1.06 8.50 -14.65
C SER A 182 -2.16 9.10 -13.79
N PRO A 183 -3.35 9.40 -14.32
CA PRO A 183 -4.53 9.63 -13.51
C PRO A 183 -4.81 8.46 -12.57
N HIS A 184 -5.61 8.69 -11.53
CA HIS A 184 -6.03 7.61 -10.64
C HIS A 184 -6.99 6.67 -11.38
N PRO A 185 -6.92 5.33 -11.19
CA PRO A 185 -7.77 4.38 -11.89
C PRO A 185 -9.25 4.39 -11.46
N SER A 186 -9.62 5.24 -10.53
CA SER A 186 -11.03 5.46 -10.13
C SER A 186 -11.87 5.95 -11.31
N PRO A 187 -13.13 5.48 -11.45
CA PRO A 187 -14.06 5.98 -12.47
C PRO A 187 -14.29 7.49 -12.45
N PHE A 188 -14.00 8.15 -11.33
CA PHE A 188 -14.13 9.61 -11.19
C PHE A 188 -12.91 10.39 -11.73
N ALA A 189 -11.83 9.71 -12.05
CA ALA A 189 -10.58 10.33 -12.47
C ALA A 189 -9.98 9.72 -13.75
N ALA A 190 -10.56 8.62 -14.21
CA ALA A 190 -10.15 7.91 -15.43
C ALA A 190 -10.93 8.39 -16.65
#